data_269ac20e40a55af58a60e2b4d218458b
#
_entry.id   269ac20e40a55af58a60e2b4d218458b
#
_cell.length_a   1.000
_cell.length_b   1.000
_cell.length_c   1.000
_cell.angle_alpha   90.00
_cell.angle_beta   90.00
_cell.angle_gamma   90.00
#
_symmetry.space_group_name_H-M   'P 1'
#
loop_
_entity.id
_entity.type
_entity.pdbx_description
1 polymer ?
#
loop_
_entity_poly.entity_id
_entity_poly.type
_entity_poly.pdbx_seq_one_letter_code
_entity_poly.pdbx_strand_id
1 'polypeptide(L)'
;MAKLTDSVERVVEEFSKLPGIGRKTAQRMAFYILKLRRDEALKLSQAILDVKDKVKYCSVCFNITEEDPCNICKDTKRDRSIICVVEEPKDVLALEKTNQYRGLYHVLGGVLSPLDGIGPDDLRTRELITRLKENIKEVIIATNPNVEGEATAIYLAKLIKPLGIKVTRIARGIPAGGELEYADTTTLANAIEGRVEF
;
A
#
# COMPACT_ATOMS: atom_id res chain seq x y z
N MET A 1 -43.92 -9.99 3.55
CA MET A 1 -42.78 -9.08 3.41
C MET A 1 -42.69 -8.66 1.95
N ALA A 2 -42.58 -7.37 1.65
CA ALA A 2 -42.36 -6.92 0.27
C ALA A 2 -40.98 -7.40 -0.18
N LYS A 3 -40.92 -8.20 -1.24
CA LYS A 3 -39.67 -8.76 -1.79
C LYS A 3 -39.13 -7.79 -2.85
N LEU A 4 -37.83 -7.51 -2.83
CA LEU A 4 -37.20 -6.76 -3.89
C LEU A 4 -37.25 -7.58 -5.20
N THR A 5 -37.20 -6.89 -6.34
CA THR A 5 -37.05 -7.60 -7.62
C THR A 5 -35.67 -8.29 -7.69
N ASP A 6 -35.60 -9.42 -8.38
CA ASP A 6 -34.39 -10.24 -8.44
C ASP A 6 -33.16 -9.47 -8.94
N SER A 7 -33.34 -8.51 -9.85
CA SER A 7 -32.25 -7.68 -10.36
C SER A 7 -31.71 -6.71 -9.30
N VAL A 8 -32.59 -6.13 -8.48
CA VAL A 8 -32.19 -5.24 -7.36
C VAL A 8 -31.51 -6.04 -6.27
N GLU A 9 -32.07 -7.22 -5.94
CA GLU A 9 -31.50 -8.10 -4.91
C GLU A 9 -30.08 -8.53 -5.27
N ARG A 10 -29.80 -8.94 -6.51
CA ARG A 10 -28.44 -9.28 -6.96
C ARG A 10 -27.45 -8.13 -6.79
N VAL A 11 -27.82 -6.89 -7.10
CA VAL A 11 -26.94 -5.73 -6.87
C VAL A 11 -26.68 -5.51 -5.39
N VAL A 12 -27.70 -5.68 -4.54
CA VAL A 12 -27.56 -5.59 -3.08
C VAL A 12 -26.61 -6.67 -2.55
N GLU A 13 -26.73 -7.89 -3.03
CA GLU A 13 -25.85 -8.99 -2.64
C GLU A 13 -24.39 -8.72 -3.02
N GLU A 14 -24.13 -8.29 -4.26
CA GLU A 14 -22.77 -7.99 -4.72
C GLU A 14 -22.15 -6.83 -3.94
N PHE A 15 -22.90 -5.75 -3.68
CA PHE A 15 -22.39 -4.66 -2.85
C PHE A 15 -22.16 -5.05 -1.39
N SER A 16 -22.97 -5.96 -0.86
CA SER A 16 -22.81 -6.44 0.52
C SER A 16 -21.54 -7.28 0.75
N LYS A 17 -20.92 -7.78 -0.35
CA LYS A 17 -19.62 -8.48 -0.29
C LYS A 17 -18.44 -7.52 -0.15
N LEU A 18 -18.64 -6.23 -0.41
CA LEU A 18 -17.58 -5.23 -0.31
C LEU A 18 -17.27 -4.94 1.16
N PRO A 19 -15.97 -4.84 1.53
CA PRO A 19 -15.56 -4.55 2.90
C PRO A 19 -16.21 -3.27 3.43
N GLY A 20 -16.78 -3.32 4.64
CA GLY A 20 -17.43 -2.17 5.27
C GLY A 20 -18.83 -1.82 4.71
N ILE A 21 -19.35 -2.55 3.73
CA ILE A 21 -20.68 -2.33 3.15
C ILE A 21 -21.66 -3.35 3.73
N GLY A 22 -22.49 -2.90 4.69
CA GLY A 22 -23.61 -3.71 5.19
C GLY A 22 -24.82 -3.68 4.25
N ARG A 23 -25.71 -4.65 4.41
CA ARG A 23 -26.93 -4.81 3.56
C ARG A 23 -27.77 -3.53 3.43
N LYS A 24 -27.92 -2.74 4.50
CA LYS A 24 -28.67 -1.46 4.47
C LYS A 24 -28.02 -0.43 3.55
N THR A 25 -26.69 -0.33 3.57
CA THR A 25 -25.91 0.55 2.69
C THR A 25 -25.97 0.05 1.26
N ALA A 26 -25.83 -1.25 1.04
CA ALA A 26 -25.95 -1.88 -0.28
C ALA A 26 -27.30 -1.63 -0.92
N GLN A 27 -28.41 -1.76 -0.15
CA GLN A 27 -29.76 -1.42 -0.65
C GLN A 27 -29.86 0.05 -1.08
N ARG A 28 -29.32 0.97 -0.27
CA ARG A 28 -29.33 2.41 -0.62
C ARG A 28 -28.56 2.67 -1.93
N MET A 29 -27.42 2.01 -2.12
CA MET A 29 -26.65 2.09 -3.37
C MET A 29 -27.41 1.51 -4.56
N ALA A 30 -28.07 0.35 -4.40
CA ALA A 30 -28.87 -0.26 -5.45
C ALA A 30 -30.04 0.65 -5.90
N PHE A 31 -30.74 1.26 -4.94
CA PHE A 31 -31.80 2.24 -5.25
C PHE A 31 -31.27 3.54 -5.86
N TYR A 32 -30.04 3.95 -5.55
CA TYR A 32 -29.39 5.05 -6.24
C TYR A 32 -29.11 4.72 -7.69
N ILE A 33 -28.54 3.53 -7.97
CA ILE A 33 -28.27 3.07 -9.34
C ILE A 33 -29.57 2.97 -10.16
N LEU A 34 -30.67 2.54 -9.56
CA LEU A 34 -31.98 2.48 -10.25
C LEU A 34 -32.45 3.85 -10.76
N LYS A 35 -32.02 4.94 -10.10
CA LYS A 35 -32.34 6.32 -10.49
C LYS A 35 -31.38 6.91 -11.51
N LEU A 36 -30.21 6.30 -11.71
CA LEU A 36 -29.21 6.76 -12.68
C LEU A 36 -29.78 6.57 -14.11
N ARG A 37 -29.32 7.40 -15.01
CA ARG A 37 -29.53 7.15 -16.45
C ARG A 37 -28.69 5.94 -16.85
N ARG A 38 -29.14 5.24 -17.89
CA ARG A 38 -28.48 4.02 -18.36
C ARG A 38 -27.01 4.25 -18.73
N ASP A 39 -26.67 5.39 -19.33
CA ASP A 39 -25.30 5.74 -19.70
C ASP A 39 -24.38 5.92 -18.46
N GLU A 40 -24.90 6.45 -17.36
CA GLU A 40 -24.17 6.59 -16.09
C GLU A 40 -23.92 5.24 -15.43
N ALA A 41 -24.92 4.36 -15.43
CA ALA A 41 -24.79 3.00 -14.92
C ALA A 41 -23.77 2.18 -15.75
N LEU A 42 -23.75 2.35 -17.07
CA LEU A 42 -22.76 1.73 -17.96
C LEU A 42 -21.35 2.23 -17.67
N LYS A 43 -21.15 3.53 -17.45
CA LYS A 43 -19.83 4.08 -17.07
C LYS A 43 -19.32 3.48 -15.77
N LEU A 44 -20.19 3.35 -14.76
CA LEU A 44 -19.82 2.73 -13.50
C LEU A 44 -19.40 1.26 -13.68
N SER A 45 -20.20 0.48 -14.40
CA SER A 45 -19.88 -0.92 -14.66
C SER A 45 -18.58 -1.08 -15.46
N GLN A 46 -18.37 -0.23 -16.47
CA GLN A 46 -17.15 -0.25 -17.27
C GLN A 46 -15.92 0.11 -16.43
N ALA A 47 -16.02 1.13 -15.56
CA ALA A 47 -14.91 1.50 -14.66
C ALA A 47 -14.49 0.34 -13.74
N ILE A 48 -15.45 -0.46 -13.25
CA ILE A 48 -15.15 -1.65 -12.44
C ILE A 48 -14.43 -2.71 -13.27
N LEU A 49 -14.88 -2.97 -14.49
CA LEU A 49 -14.25 -3.92 -15.41
C LEU A 49 -12.84 -3.46 -15.79
N ASP A 50 -12.65 -2.17 -16.11
CA ASP A 50 -11.37 -1.60 -16.49
C ASP A 50 -10.30 -1.80 -15.40
N VAL A 51 -10.67 -1.70 -14.12
CA VAL A 51 -9.74 -2.00 -13.01
C VAL A 51 -9.27 -3.45 -13.07
N LYS A 52 -10.14 -4.40 -13.42
CA LYS A 52 -9.78 -5.82 -13.50
C LYS A 52 -8.99 -6.17 -14.75
N ASP A 53 -9.29 -5.52 -15.86
CA ASP A 53 -8.75 -5.87 -17.17
C ASP A 53 -7.45 -5.13 -17.48
N LYS A 54 -7.31 -3.86 -17.05
CA LYS A 54 -6.19 -2.98 -17.40
C LYS A 54 -5.13 -2.87 -16.30
N VAL A 55 -5.54 -2.94 -15.01
CA VAL A 55 -4.59 -2.78 -13.90
C VAL A 55 -3.85 -4.09 -13.63
N LYS A 56 -2.53 -3.99 -13.61
CA LYS A 56 -1.60 -5.08 -13.32
C LYS A 56 -0.52 -4.62 -12.35
N TYR A 57 0.29 -5.55 -11.88
CA TYR A 57 1.48 -5.22 -11.10
C TYR A 57 2.65 -4.94 -12.03
N CYS A 58 3.40 -3.88 -11.74
CA CYS A 58 4.65 -3.56 -12.41
C CYS A 58 5.66 -4.70 -12.24
N SER A 59 6.23 -5.20 -13.32
CA SER A 59 7.23 -6.29 -13.31
C SER A 59 8.49 -5.96 -12.51
N VAL A 60 8.77 -4.68 -12.27
CA VAL A 60 9.98 -4.21 -11.56
C VAL A 60 9.73 -3.94 -10.08
N CYS A 61 8.70 -3.18 -9.74
CA CYS A 61 8.49 -2.69 -8.36
C CYS A 61 7.23 -3.23 -7.69
N PHE A 62 6.39 -3.97 -8.40
CA PHE A 62 5.13 -4.56 -7.93
C PHE A 62 4.06 -3.52 -7.52
N ASN A 63 4.25 -2.24 -7.84
CA ASN A 63 3.17 -1.25 -7.74
C ASN A 63 2.12 -1.51 -8.82
N ILE A 64 0.88 -1.05 -8.58
CA ILE A 64 -0.19 -1.11 -9.58
C ILE A 64 0.09 -0.16 -10.76
N THR A 65 -0.26 -0.61 -11.96
CA THR A 65 -0.03 0.15 -13.19
C THR A 65 -0.91 -0.38 -14.34
N GLU A 66 -1.18 0.44 -15.33
CA GLU A 66 -1.77 0.00 -16.60
C GLU A 66 -0.67 -0.31 -17.64
N GLU A 67 0.51 0.35 -17.53
CA GLU A 67 1.66 0.13 -18.39
C GLU A 67 2.82 -0.53 -17.64
N ASP A 68 3.53 -1.45 -18.27
CA ASP A 68 4.66 -2.15 -17.65
C ASP A 68 5.97 -1.87 -18.40
N PRO A 69 7.04 -1.46 -17.68
CA PRO A 69 7.11 -1.03 -16.28
C PRO A 69 6.29 0.24 -15.99
N CYS A 70 5.93 0.47 -14.71
CA CYS A 70 5.16 1.64 -14.29
C CYS A 70 5.92 2.97 -14.54
N ASN A 71 5.19 4.09 -14.51
CA ASN A 71 5.76 5.42 -14.75
C ASN A 71 6.91 5.77 -13.79
N ILE A 72 6.84 5.33 -12.53
CA ILE A 72 7.92 5.53 -11.56
C ILE A 72 9.19 4.79 -11.99
N CYS A 73 9.08 3.54 -12.41
CA CYS A 73 10.23 2.75 -12.86
C CYS A 73 10.82 3.21 -14.20
N LYS A 74 9.98 3.78 -15.07
CA LYS A 74 10.40 4.36 -16.37
C LYS A 74 11.08 5.71 -16.22
N ASP A 75 10.79 6.48 -15.16
CA ASP A 75 11.32 7.84 -14.99
C ASP A 75 12.83 7.83 -14.76
N THR A 76 13.57 8.31 -15.76
CA THR A 76 15.04 8.40 -15.74
C THR A 76 15.58 9.50 -14.83
N LYS A 77 14.73 10.42 -14.37
CA LYS A 77 15.13 11.51 -13.46
C LYS A 77 15.17 11.07 -12.00
N ARG A 78 14.69 9.86 -11.69
CA ARG A 78 14.71 9.32 -10.34
C ARG A 78 16.06 8.76 -9.95
N ASP A 79 16.41 8.89 -8.68
CA ASP A 79 17.61 8.27 -8.12
C ASP A 79 17.43 6.75 -8.08
N ARG A 80 18.16 6.06 -8.93
CA ARG A 80 18.11 4.60 -9.02
C ARG A 80 18.96 3.90 -7.97
N SER A 81 19.71 4.63 -7.16
CA SER A 81 20.55 4.07 -6.09
C SER A 81 19.80 3.90 -4.76
N ILE A 82 18.55 4.38 -4.66
CA ILE A 82 17.74 4.34 -3.44
C ILE A 82 16.41 3.62 -3.73
N ILE A 83 16.08 2.63 -2.90
CA ILE A 83 14.78 1.93 -2.96
C ILE A 83 14.03 2.14 -1.64
N CYS A 84 12.80 2.66 -1.73
CA CYS A 84 11.85 2.69 -0.62
C CYS A 84 10.95 1.45 -0.69
N VAL A 85 11.01 0.62 0.35
CA VAL A 85 10.22 -0.61 0.47
C VAL A 85 8.97 -0.32 1.28
N VAL A 86 7.82 -0.61 0.69
CA VAL A 86 6.49 -0.40 1.28
C VAL A 86 5.67 -1.69 1.28
N GLU A 87 4.61 -1.73 2.07
CA GLU A 87 3.73 -2.89 2.19
C GLU A 87 2.81 -3.04 0.98
N GLU A 88 2.13 -1.95 0.60
CA GLU A 88 1.08 -1.97 -0.41
C GLU A 88 1.18 -0.79 -1.40
N PRO A 89 0.53 -0.90 -2.57
CA PRO A 89 0.49 0.19 -3.55
C PRO A 89 -0.04 1.53 -3.02
N LYS A 90 -0.97 1.51 -2.05
CA LYS A 90 -1.51 2.72 -1.41
C LYS A 90 -0.43 3.54 -0.70
N ASP A 91 0.60 2.87 -0.15
CA ASP A 91 1.70 3.51 0.57
C ASP A 91 2.59 4.30 -0.41
N VAL A 92 2.81 3.76 -1.61
CA VAL A 92 3.49 4.49 -2.70
C VAL A 92 2.75 5.80 -2.99
N LEU A 93 1.41 5.75 -3.12
CA LEU A 93 0.61 6.95 -3.37
C LEU A 93 0.71 7.97 -2.24
N ALA A 94 0.77 7.52 -0.99
CA ALA A 94 0.92 8.39 0.17
C ALA A 94 2.29 9.11 0.16
N LEU A 95 3.37 8.38 -0.10
CA LEU A 95 4.72 8.93 -0.17
C LEU A 95 4.92 9.86 -1.38
N GLU A 96 4.41 9.50 -2.55
CA GLU A 96 4.50 10.34 -3.77
C GLU A 96 3.77 11.69 -3.60
N LYS A 97 2.67 11.75 -2.86
CA LYS A 97 1.96 13.01 -2.56
C LYS A 97 2.83 14.02 -1.80
N THR A 98 3.84 13.57 -1.09
CA THR A 98 4.75 14.47 -0.38
C THR A 98 5.68 15.24 -1.31
N ASN A 99 5.93 14.73 -2.53
CA ASN A 99 6.92 15.21 -3.49
C ASN A 99 8.36 15.30 -2.95
N GLN A 100 8.66 14.68 -1.80
CA GLN A 100 9.98 14.73 -1.16
C GLN A 100 10.88 13.56 -1.58
N TYR A 101 10.30 12.44 -1.96
CA TYR A 101 11.06 11.26 -2.35
C TYR A 101 11.23 11.17 -3.88
N ARG A 102 12.46 10.96 -4.30
CA ARG A 102 12.82 10.86 -5.73
C ARG A 102 13.53 9.55 -6.10
N GLY A 103 13.55 8.58 -5.22
CA GLY A 103 14.07 7.25 -5.49
C GLY A 103 13.04 6.31 -6.12
N LEU A 104 13.38 5.01 -6.15
CA LEU A 104 12.53 3.94 -6.64
C LEU A 104 11.76 3.30 -5.48
N TYR A 105 10.68 2.59 -5.79
CA TYR A 105 9.91 1.84 -4.81
C TYR A 105 10.03 0.32 -5.03
N HIS A 106 9.69 -0.41 -3.98
CA HIS A 106 9.40 -1.83 -4.03
C HIS A 106 8.22 -2.15 -3.12
N VAL A 107 7.18 -2.73 -3.69
CA VAL A 107 5.95 -3.11 -2.97
C VAL A 107 6.05 -4.59 -2.59
N LEU A 108 5.95 -4.87 -1.29
CA LEU A 108 6.06 -6.24 -0.77
C LEU A 108 4.83 -7.10 -1.06
N GLY A 109 3.65 -6.46 -1.16
CA GLY A 109 2.36 -7.13 -1.30
C GLY A 109 1.72 -7.53 0.03
N GLY A 110 2.28 -7.09 1.16
CA GLY A 110 1.79 -7.33 2.52
C GLY A 110 2.89 -7.22 3.56
N VAL A 111 2.65 -7.84 4.71
CA VAL A 111 3.56 -7.91 5.86
C VAL A 111 3.63 -9.34 6.40
N LEU A 112 4.67 -9.65 7.16
CA LEU A 112 4.74 -10.91 7.89
C LEU A 112 3.64 -10.93 8.95
N SER A 113 2.74 -11.90 8.85
CA SER A 113 1.65 -12.12 9.82
C SER A 113 1.46 -13.62 10.05
N PRO A 114 2.17 -14.21 11.02
CA PRO A 114 2.02 -15.64 11.33
C PRO A 114 0.60 -16.02 11.72
N LEU A 115 -0.14 -15.10 12.32
CA LEU A 115 -1.55 -15.33 12.71
C LEU A 115 -2.47 -15.46 11.49
N ASP A 116 -2.17 -14.74 10.41
CA ASP A 116 -2.90 -14.81 9.14
C ASP A 116 -2.27 -15.81 8.18
N GLY A 117 -1.23 -16.54 8.59
CA GLY A 117 -0.52 -17.52 7.78
C GLY A 117 0.40 -16.91 6.72
N ILE A 118 0.71 -15.60 6.80
CA ILE A 118 1.56 -14.89 5.83
C ILE A 118 3.03 -15.01 6.26
N GLY A 119 3.79 -15.78 5.49
CA GLY A 119 5.22 -16.01 5.68
C GLY A 119 6.09 -15.19 4.72
N PRO A 120 7.42 -15.35 4.83
CA PRO A 120 8.37 -14.66 3.94
C PRO A 120 8.22 -14.97 2.46
N ASP A 121 7.72 -16.17 2.13
CA ASP A 121 7.55 -16.62 0.74
C ASP A 121 6.29 -16.05 0.08
N ASP A 122 5.36 -15.52 0.87
CA ASP A 122 4.16 -14.85 0.39
C ASP A 122 4.42 -13.39 0.02
N LEU A 123 5.58 -12.85 0.44
CA LEU A 123 5.99 -11.49 0.17
C LEU A 123 6.99 -11.43 -0.99
N ARG A 124 7.06 -10.27 -1.68
CA ARG A 124 8.01 -10.01 -2.78
C ARG A 124 9.44 -9.74 -2.30
N THR A 125 9.89 -10.49 -1.29
CA THR A 125 11.23 -10.32 -0.69
C THR A 125 12.33 -10.87 -1.58
N ARG A 126 12.10 -11.97 -2.30
CA ARG A 126 13.08 -12.56 -3.23
C ARG A 126 13.37 -11.62 -4.39
N GLU A 127 12.32 -11.01 -4.93
CA GLU A 127 12.43 -10.03 -6.02
C GLU A 127 13.13 -8.75 -5.54
N LEU A 128 12.88 -8.31 -4.30
CA LEU A 128 13.64 -7.22 -3.69
C LEU A 128 15.13 -7.53 -3.68
N ILE A 129 15.54 -8.66 -3.10
CA ILE A 129 16.95 -9.06 -3.01
C ILE A 129 17.60 -9.15 -4.39
N THR A 130 16.87 -9.62 -5.40
CA THR A 130 17.37 -9.67 -6.78
C THR A 130 17.67 -8.26 -7.31
N ARG A 131 16.80 -7.28 -7.04
CA ARG A 131 17.00 -5.88 -7.43
C ARG A 131 18.18 -5.21 -6.73
N LEU A 132 18.49 -5.62 -5.50
CA LEU A 132 19.59 -5.03 -4.72
C LEU A 132 20.97 -5.32 -5.28
N LYS A 133 21.10 -6.20 -6.25
CA LYS A 133 22.36 -6.47 -6.96
C LYS A 133 22.74 -5.36 -7.95
N GLU A 134 21.87 -4.39 -8.22
CA GLU A 134 22.02 -3.34 -9.22
C GLU A 134 22.44 -2.00 -8.59
N ASN A 135 23.68 -1.86 -8.09
CA ASN A 135 24.24 -0.57 -7.61
C ASN A 135 23.35 0.21 -6.61
N ILE A 136 22.54 -0.49 -5.81
CA ILE A 136 21.73 0.13 -4.78
C ILE A 136 22.61 0.47 -3.58
N LYS A 137 22.54 1.74 -3.13
CA LYS A 137 23.30 2.26 -2.00
C LYS A 137 22.49 2.27 -0.71
N GLU A 138 21.19 2.49 -0.83
CA GLU A 138 20.32 2.61 0.33
C GLU A 138 18.94 1.95 0.10
N VAL A 139 18.46 1.26 1.11
CA VAL A 139 17.09 0.77 1.21
C VAL A 139 16.42 1.47 2.39
N ILE A 140 15.36 2.21 2.10
CA ILE A 140 14.50 2.83 3.12
C ILE A 140 13.35 1.86 3.38
N ILE A 141 13.21 1.37 4.60
CA ILE A 141 12.08 0.52 5.01
C ILE A 141 10.96 1.43 5.49
N ALA A 142 9.85 1.41 4.78
CA ALA A 142 8.66 2.24 5.03
C ALA A 142 7.42 1.38 5.28
N THR A 143 7.58 0.33 6.10
CA THR A 143 6.47 -0.45 6.65
C THR A 143 5.75 0.33 7.75
N ASN A 144 4.46 0.02 7.97
CA ASN A 144 3.67 0.66 9.01
C ASN A 144 4.27 0.43 10.42
N PRO A 145 4.09 1.37 11.35
CA PRO A 145 4.63 1.27 12.71
C PRO A 145 3.72 0.42 13.64
N ASN A 146 3.22 -0.72 13.13
CA ASN A 146 2.50 -1.74 13.88
C ASN A 146 3.39 -2.97 14.09
N VAL A 147 2.90 -3.96 14.84
CA VAL A 147 3.67 -5.16 15.22
C VAL A 147 4.16 -5.93 14.00
N GLU A 148 3.29 -6.13 13.01
CA GLU A 148 3.59 -6.88 11.78
C GLU A 148 4.58 -6.13 10.89
N GLY A 149 4.38 -4.80 10.72
CA GLY A 149 5.29 -3.96 9.96
C GLY A 149 6.67 -3.84 10.62
N GLU A 150 6.75 -3.83 11.96
CA GLU A 150 8.00 -3.86 12.71
C GLU A 150 8.74 -5.20 12.52
N ALA A 151 8.02 -6.32 12.66
CA ALA A 151 8.58 -7.65 12.43
C ALA A 151 9.11 -7.78 11.00
N THR A 152 8.36 -7.28 10.02
CA THR A 152 8.75 -7.25 8.61
C THR A 152 10.00 -6.39 8.40
N ALA A 153 10.07 -5.20 9.02
CA ALA A 153 11.25 -4.34 8.93
C ALA A 153 12.51 -5.00 9.48
N ILE A 154 12.41 -5.64 10.65
CA ILE A 154 13.54 -6.37 11.26
C ILE A 154 13.99 -7.53 10.36
N TYR A 155 13.05 -8.27 9.80
CA TYR A 155 13.32 -9.36 8.87
C TYR A 155 14.07 -8.85 7.63
N LEU A 156 13.57 -7.82 6.98
CA LEU A 156 14.21 -7.21 5.80
C LEU A 156 15.61 -6.68 6.13
N ALA A 157 15.76 -5.99 7.26
CA ALA A 157 17.07 -5.47 7.69
C ALA A 157 18.10 -6.59 7.87
N LYS A 158 17.70 -7.75 8.43
CA LYS A 158 18.57 -8.93 8.56
C LYS A 158 18.99 -9.50 7.22
N LEU A 159 18.15 -9.44 6.20
CA LEU A 159 18.46 -9.92 4.86
C LEU A 159 19.35 -8.94 4.08
N ILE A 160 19.14 -7.64 4.26
CA ILE A 160 19.77 -6.61 3.41
C ILE A 160 21.12 -6.15 3.96
N LYS A 161 21.27 -6.00 5.28
CA LYS A 161 22.53 -5.54 5.90
C LYS A 161 23.77 -6.36 5.51
N PRO A 162 23.70 -7.71 5.42
CA PRO A 162 24.85 -8.53 4.99
C PRO A 162 25.31 -8.25 3.56
N LEU A 163 24.47 -7.62 2.72
CA LEU A 163 24.83 -7.22 1.36
C LEU A 163 25.67 -5.93 1.30
N GLY A 164 25.96 -5.31 2.45
CA GLY A 164 26.72 -4.05 2.52
C GLY A 164 25.93 -2.81 2.12
N ILE A 165 24.59 -2.93 2.03
CA ILE A 165 23.70 -1.83 1.65
C ILE A 165 23.24 -1.10 2.91
N LYS A 166 23.23 0.24 2.86
CA LYS A 166 22.69 1.07 3.93
C LYS A 166 21.19 0.81 4.07
N VAL A 167 20.75 0.43 5.27
CA VAL A 167 19.33 0.23 5.59
C VAL A 167 18.90 1.34 6.54
N THR A 168 17.90 2.11 6.11
CA THR A 168 17.29 3.16 6.91
C THR A 168 15.80 2.89 7.10
N ARG A 169 15.17 3.65 7.96
CA ARG A 169 13.74 3.60 8.21
C ARG A 169 13.17 5.01 8.21
N ILE A 170 11.90 5.14 7.77
CA ILE A 170 11.20 6.42 7.91
C ILE A 170 11.14 6.82 9.40
N ALA A 171 11.28 8.12 9.67
CA ALA A 171 11.23 8.64 11.03
C ALA A 171 9.92 8.27 11.73
N ARG A 172 10.02 7.98 13.02
CA ARG A 172 8.89 7.67 13.89
C ARG A 172 8.88 8.68 15.02
N GLY A 173 7.71 9.18 15.36
CA GLY A 173 7.60 10.15 16.45
C GLY A 173 6.28 10.88 16.42
N ILE A 174 6.26 12.02 17.09
CA ILE A 174 5.06 12.84 17.24
C ILE A 174 4.70 13.47 15.91
N PRO A 175 3.46 13.33 15.44
CA PRO A 175 3.02 13.96 14.19
C PRO A 175 3.05 15.49 14.31
N ALA A 176 3.33 16.17 13.20
CA ALA A 176 3.30 17.63 13.16
C ALA A 176 1.93 18.15 13.58
N GLY A 177 1.91 19.10 14.53
CA GLY A 177 0.68 19.64 15.14
C GLY A 177 0.12 18.80 16.29
N GLY A 178 0.77 17.66 16.64
CA GLY A 178 0.42 16.90 17.84
C GLY A 178 1.03 17.51 19.09
N GLU A 179 0.30 17.45 20.20
CA GLU A 179 0.78 17.88 21.53
C GLU A 179 1.38 16.68 22.27
N LEU A 180 2.48 16.89 23.01
CA LEU A 180 3.20 15.85 23.74
C LEU A 180 2.30 15.12 24.75
N GLU A 181 1.39 15.86 25.37
CA GLU A 181 0.48 15.35 26.41
C GLU A 181 -0.45 14.24 25.91
N TYR A 182 -0.82 14.28 24.61
CA TYR A 182 -1.74 13.30 24.03
C TYR A 182 -1.05 12.15 23.30
N ALA A 183 0.29 12.18 23.21
CA ALA A 183 1.03 11.09 22.60
C ALA A 183 1.17 9.90 23.56
N ASP A 184 0.98 8.70 23.04
CA ASP A 184 1.19 7.48 23.83
C ASP A 184 2.68 7.28 24.18
N THR A 185 2.93 6.47 25.22
CA THR A 185 4.28 6.23 25.74
C THR A 185 5.25 5.67 24.68
N THR A 186 4.76 4.81 23.80
CA THR A 186 5.59 4.20 22.74
C THR A 186 5.99 5.23 21.71
N THR A 187 5.06 6.10 21.30
CA THR A 187 5.32 7.23 20.38
C THR A 187 6.35 8.18 20.96
N LEU A 188 6.23 8.54 22.26
CA LEU A 188 7.20 9.41 22.93
C LEU A 188 8.60 8.75 23.02
N ALA A 189 8.68 7.46 23.38
CA ALA A 189 9.93 6.72 23.42
C ALA A 189 10.62 6.71 22.06
N ASN A 190 9.89 6.38 21.00
CA ASN A 190 10.40 6.38 19.61
C ASN A 190 10.87 7.79 19.18
N ALA A 191 10.16 8.86 19.59
CA ALA A 191 10.57 10.23 19.28
C ALA A 191 11.88 10.61 19.97
N ILE A 192 12.08 10.19 21.22
CA ILE A 192 13.32 10.44 21.98
C ILE A 192 14.48 9.64 21.37
N GLU A 193 14.27 8.36 21.01
CA GLU A 193 15.30 7.53 20.37
C GLU A 193 15.69 8.07 19.00
N GLY A 194 14.69 8.48 18.20
CA GLY A 194 14.87 9.00 16.84
C GLY A 194 15.22 10.49 16.77
N ARG A 195 15.54 11.15 17.90
CA ARG A 195 15.92 12.57 17.92
C ARG A 195 17.09 12.87 17.00
N VAL A 196 17.02 13.98 16.29
CA VAL A 196 18.07 14.48 15.41
C VAL A 196 18.71 15.72 16.00
N GLU A 197 19.98 15.96 15.66
CA GLU A 197 20.69 17.19 15.99
C GLU A 197 20.16 18.35 15.15
N PHE A 198 20.06 19.54 15.74
CA PHE A 198 19.57 20.74 15.09
C PHE A 198 20.66 21.45 14.32
#